data_254bc22593bab75de606258a87047c7e
#
_entry.id   254bc22593bab75de606258a87047c7e
#
_cell.length_a   1.000
_cell.length_b   1.000
_cell.length_c   1.000
_cell.angle_alpha   90.00
_cell.angle_beta   90.00
_cell.angle_gamma   90.00
#
_symmetry.space_group_name_H-M   'P 1'
#
loop_
_entity.id
_entity.type
_entity.pdbx_description
1 polymer ?
#
loop_
_entity_poly.entity_id
_entity_poly.type
_entity_poly.pdbx_seq_one_letter_code
_entity_poly.pdbx_strand_id
1 'polypeptide(L)'
;ASDVYKRQATNYPLYYIDKSRMLWHYLLVAILLLLMNCTLFISLKWITSIGDPFVIRAKGAGLVIAVWFVEMIIFSLLLINYSMRYTLNLYKEKQRLEAESIQAKYTALQSQLNPHFLFNSLNTLIAEIEYDPATAVKFTQHLSEVYRYVLRQQQCQIVSLKEELDFLDSYIFLHQVRLGDCLSLERDLPDNVIDHQLPPLTLQLLAENVVKHNYIDDFNPMTIRVYTERNSRYLCVSNTLRPKKVSNASGKGLKNLSERYQLLCKQDIQIRKNDHQFTVSIPLIYE
;
A
#
# COMPACT_ATOMS: atom_id res chain seq x y z
N ALA A 1 6.47 7.91 -9.86
CA ALA A 1 6.24 6.52 -10.35
C ALA A 1 7.42 5.96 -11.17
N SER A 2 8.16 6.79 -11.95
CA SER A 2 9.26 6.30 -12.78
C SER A 2 10.53 5.93 -11.99
N ASP A 3 10.82 6.57 -10.88
CA ASP A 3 12.04 6.34 -10.10
C ASP A 3 11.95 5.15 -9.13
N VAL A 4 10.76 4.80 -8.67
CA VAL A 4 10.54 3.58 -7.88
C VAL A 4 10.66 2.34 -8.78
N TYR A 5 10.14 2.43 -10.01
CA TYR A 5 10.31 1.36 -11.01
C TYR A 5 11.77 1.15 -11.43
N LYS A 6 12.55 2.24 -11.55
CA LYS A 6 13.99 2.15 -11.84
C LYS A 6 14.79 1.56 -10.69
N ARG A 7 14.47 1.87 -9.43
CA ARG A 7 15.16 1.27 -8.26
C ARG A 7 14.81 -0.20 -8.03
N GLN A 8 13.59 -0.64 -8.35
CA GLN A 8 13.26 -2.07 -8.33
C GLN A 8 13.93 -2.85 -9.46
N ALA A 9 14.10 -2.25 -10.65
CA ALA A 9 14.81 -2.88 -11.76
C ALA A 9 16.32 -3.04 -11.50
N THR A 10 16.94 -2.21 -10.64
CA THR A 10 18.36 -2.31 -10.31
C THR A 10 18.68 -3.33 -9.22
N ASN A 11 17.70 -3.83 -8.47
CA ASN A 11 17.89 -4.87 -7.45
C ASN A 11 17.65 -6.32 -7.94
N TYR A 12 17.42 -6.52 -9.24
CA TYR A 12 17.39 -7.85 -9.87
C TYR A 12 18.56 -8.01 -10.84
N PRO A 13 19.78 -8.29 -10.36
CA PRO A 13 20.96 -8.44 -11.23
C PRO A 13 20.94 -9.70 -12.11
N LEU A 14 19.87 -10.51 -12.09
CA LEU A 14 19.80 -11.81 -12.78
C LEU A 14 18.89 -11.88 -14.00
N TYR A 15 18.22 -10.79 -14.39
CA TYR A 15 17.26 -10.87 -15.49
C TYR A 15 17.81 -10.53 -16.89
N TYR A 16 19.02 -10.03 -16.97
CA TYR A 16 19.75 -9.88 -18.23
C TYR A 16 20.95 -10.82 -18.21
N ILE A 17 20.68 -12.14 -18.21
CA ILE A 17 21.71 -13.04 -18.75
C ILE A 17 21.77 -12.67 -20.21
N ASP A 18 22.75 -11.86 -20.55
CA ASP A 18 23.05 -11.46 -21.90
C ASP A 18 23.05 -12.73 -22.77
N LYS A 19 22.20 -12.79 -23.79
CA LYS A 19 22.13 -13.96 -24.67
C LYS A 19 23.51 -14.40 -25.14
N SER A 20 24.43 -13.44 -25.29
CA SER A 20 25.82 -13.68 -25.60
C SER A 20 26.54 -14.47 -24.51
N ARG A 21 26.32 -14.17 -23.23
CA ARG A 21 26.95 -14.91 -22.11
C ARG A 21 26.42 -16.33 -22.00
N MET A 22 25.13 -16.55 -22.21
CA MET A 22 24.55 -17.91 -22.25
C MET A 22 25.16 -18.73 -23.39
N LEU A 23 25.32 -18.14 -24.56
CA LEU A 23 25.95 -18.81 -25.72
C LEU A 23 27.39 -19.18 -25.42
N TRP A 24 28.15 -18.26 -24.82
CA TRP A 24 29.55 -18.53 -24.41
C TRP A 24 29.67 -19.64 -23.38
N HIS A 25 28.80 -19.70 -22.38
CA HIS A 25 28.77 -20.80 -21.40
C HIS A 25 28.43 -22.14 -22.06
N TYR A 26 27.46 -22.16 -23.00
CA TYR A 26 27.11 -23.35 -23.75
C TYR A 26 28.28 -23.85 -24.59
N LEU A 27 28.95 -22.97 -25.30
CA LEU A 27 30.17 -23.27 -26.11
C LEU A 27 31.30 -23.80 -25.22
N LEU A 28 31.53 -23.18 -24.08
CA LEU A 28 32.58 -23.61 -23.13
C LEU A 28 32.29 -25.03 -22.61
N VAL A 29 31.07 -25.33 -22.22
CA VAL A 29 30.68 -26.68 -21.78
C VAL A 29 30.83 -27.70 -22.93
N ALA A 30 30.42 -27.34 -24.15
CA ALA A 30 30.59 -28.22 -25.32
C ALA A 30 32.05 -28.57 -25.59
N ILE A 31 32.94 -27.60 -25.50
CA ILE A 31 34.40 -27.80 -25.66
C ILE A 31 34.96 -28.65 -24.51
N LEU A 32 34.57 -28.40 -23.26
CA LEU A 32 35.03 -29.16 -22.12
C LEU A 32 34.59 -30.65 -22.19
N LEU A 33 33.35 -30.91 -22.59
CA LEU A 33 32.85 -32.28 -22.80
C LEU A 33 33.62 -32.99 -23.94
N LEU A 34 33.93 -32.31 -25.03
CA LEU A 34 34.69 -32.85 -26.13
C LEU A 34 36.13 -33.22 -25.68
N LEU A 35 36.79 -32.31 -24.94
CA LEU A 35 38.12 -32.55 -24.39
C LEU A 35 38.13 -33.75 -23.41
N MET A 36 37.13 -33.81 -22.54
CA MET A 36 36.96 -34.95 -21.60
C MET A 36 36.79 -36.26 -22.36
N ASN A 37 35.96 -36.34 -23.39
CA ASN A 37 35.81 -37.55 -24.18
C ASN A 37 37.07 -37.95 -24.93
N CYS A 38 37.83 -37.01 -25.48
CA CYS A 38 39.12 -37.26 -26.11
C CYS A 38 40.14 -37.83 -25.11
N THR A 39 40.25 -37.21 -23.91
CA THR A 39 41.16 -37.69 -22.89
C THR A 39 40.81 -39.09 -22.38
N LEU A 40 39.53 -39.36 -22.20
CA LEU A 40 39.01 -40.66 -21.79
C LEU A 40 39.27 -41.72 -22.83
N PHE A 41 39.09 -41.42 -24.12
CA PHE A 41 39.38 -42.30 -25.24
C PHE A 41 40.90 -42.64 -25.33
N ILE A 42 41.76 -41.63 -25.19
CA ILE A 42 43.23 -41.82 -25.18
C ILE A 42 43.65 -42.67 -23.98
N SER A 43 43.13 -42.43 -22.78
CA SER A 43 43.40 -43.18 -21.57
C SER A 43 42.99 -44.66 -21.69
N LEU A 44 41.79 -44.91 -22.26
CA LEU A 44 41.30 -46.27 -22.47
C LEU A 44 42.19 -47.05 -23.45
N LYS A 45 42.62 -46.42 -24.55
CA LYS A 45 43.58 -47.03 -25.50
C LYS A 45 44.94 -47.33 -24.86
N TRP A 46 45.42 -46.44 -24.00
CA TRP A 46 46.67 -46.61 -23.29
C TRP A 46 46.62 -47.80 -22.31
N ILE A 47 45.52 -47.92 -21.54
CA ILE A 47 45.30 -49.05 -20.59
C ILE A 47 45.14 -50.36 -21.33
N THR A 48 44.43 -50.37 -22.46
CA THR A 48 44.18 -51.65 -23.21
C THR A 48 45.31 -52.02 -24.13
N SER A 49 46.36 -51.21 -24.27
CA SER A 49 47.51 -51.39 -25.17
C SER A 49 47.12 -51.71 -26.63
N ILE A 50 45.94 -51.27 -27.07
CA ILE A 50 45.42 -51.51 -28.42
C ILE A 50 45.92 -50.40 -29.36
N GLY A 51 47.14 -50.56 -29.88
CA GLY A 51 47.73 -49.62 -30.83
C GLY A 51 48.24 -48.31 -30.19
N ASP A 52 48.71 -47.39 -31.00
CA ASP A 52 49.22 -46.09 -30.53
C ASP A 52 48.07 -45.26 -29.90
N PRO A 53 48.19 -44.85 -28.64
CA PRO A 53 47.13 -44.10 -27.93
C PRO A 53 46.80 -42.74 -28.57
N PHE A 54 47.76 -42.12 -29.23
CA PHE A 54 47.59 -40.76 -29.83
C PHE A 54 47.08 -40.79 -31.27
N VAL A 55 46.99 -41.99 -31.90
CA VAL A 55 46.48 -42.15 -33.27
C VAL A 55 44.97 -42.45 -33.21
N ILE A 56 44.13 -41.44 -33.43
CA ILE A 56 42.69 -41.63 -33.52
C ILE A 56 42.33 -42.02 -34.98
N ARG A 57 42.03 -43.27 -35.21
CA ARG A 57 41.54 -43.75 -36.52
C ARG A 57 40.09 -43.26 -36.76
N ALA A 58 39.63 -43.17 -38.02
CA ALA A 58 38.32 -42.64 -38.39
C ALA A 58 37.13 -43.30 -37.62
N LYS A 59 37.20 -44.62 -37.37
CA LYS A 59 36.18 -45.32 -36.55
C LYS A 59 36.16 -44.86 -35.09
N GLY A 60 37.31 -44.60 -34.50
CA GLY A 60 37.40 -44.10 -33.10
C GLY A 60 36.95 -42.65 -32.99
N ALA A 61 37.29 -41.80 -33.95
CA ALA A 61 36.80 -40.43 -34.01
C ALA A 61 35.27 -40.37 -34.12
N GLY A 62 34.66 -41.24 -34.97
CA GLY A 62 33.21 -41.32 -35.08
C GLY A 62 32.50 -41.67 -33.78
N LEU A 63 33.09 -42.59 -32.96
CA LEU A 63 32.56 -42.98 -31.66
C LEU A 63 32.64 -41.82 -30.62
N VAL A 64 33.76 -41.12 -30.55
CA VAL A 64 33.94 -39.97 -29.66
C VAL A 64 32.96 -38.86 -30.00
N ILE A 65 32.78 -38.58 -31.30
CA ILE A 65 31.83 -37.59 -31.76
C ILE A 65 30.38 -38.01 -31.44
N ALA A 66 30.00 -39.27 -31.65
CA ALA A 66 28.67 -39.77 -31.34
C ALA A 66 28.33 -39.66 -29.85
N VAL A 67 29.26 -40.04 -28.94
CA VAL A 67 29.08 -39.87 -27.50
C VAL A 67 28.93 -38.40 -27.14
N TRP A 68 29.78 -37.54 -27.68
CA TRP A 68 29.70 -36.10 -27.45
C TRP A 68 28.33 -35.52 -27.89
N PHE A 69 27.79 -35.93 -29.03
CA PHE A 69 26.46 -35.50 -29.46
C PHE A 69 25.35 -35.91 -28.48
N VAL A 70 25.41 -37.17 -27.98
CA VAL A 70 24.44 -37.64 -26.98
C VAL A 70 24.51 -36.83 -25.69
N GLU A 71 25.73 -36.56 -25.20
CA GLU A 71 25.91 -35.72 -24.02
C GLU A 71 25.38 -34.29 -24.21
N MET A 72 25.61 -33.71 -25.39
CA MET A 72 25.09 -32.36 -25.74
C MET A 72 23.57 -32.33 -25.80
N ILE A 73 22.92 -33.39 -26.31
CA ILE A 73 21.46 -33.52 -26.30
C ILE A 73 20.94 -33.60 -24.85
N ILE A 74 21.53 -34.44 -24.01
CA ILE A 74 21.14 -34.60 -22.62
C ILE A 74 21.31 -33.24 -21.88
N PHE A 75 22.46 -32.59 -22.06
CA PHE A 75 22.74 -31.28 -21.44
C PHE A 75 21.72 -30.22 -21.88
N SER A 76 21.40 -30.19 -23.17
CA SER A 76 20.38 -29.26 -23.71
C SER A 76 19.00 -29.51 -23.10
N LEU A 77 18.58 -30.79 -22.98
CA LEU A 77 17.31 -31.15 -22.35
C LEU A 77 17.25 -30.75 -20.87
N LEU A 78 18.35 -30.92 -20.12
CA LEU A 78 18.45 -30.52 -18.72
C LEU A 78 18.34 -28.99 -18.59
N LEU A 79 19.02 -28.23 -19.45
CA LEU A 79 18.95 -26.78 -19.48
C LEU A 79 17.55 -26.28 -19.79
N ILE A 80 16.89 -26.86 -20.79
CA ILE A 80 15.49 -26.52 -21.15
C ILE A 80 14.57 -26.80 -19.96
N ASN A 81 14.70 -27.96 -19.33
CA ASN A 81 13.89 -28.33 -18.17
C ASN A 81 14.12 -27.35 -16.98
N TYR A 82 15.38 -27.02 -16.71
CA TYR A 82 15.75 -26.05 -15.67
C TYR A 82 15.17 -24.66 -15.97
N SER A 83 15.37 -24.17 -17.18
CA SER A 83 14.84 -22.87 -17.63
C SER A 83 13.32 -22.81 -17.55
N MET A 84 12.65 -23.88 -17.98
CA MET A 84 11.18 -23.97 -17.93
C MET A 84 10.67 -23.96 -16.49
N ARG A 85 11.28 -24.74 -15.58
CA ARG A 85 10.93 -24.71 -14.14
C ARG A 85 11.16 -23.35 -13.51
N TYR A 86 12.27 -22.71 -13.84
CA TYR A 86 12.59 -21.37 -13.34
C TYR A 86 11.54 -20.33 -13.81
N THR A 87 11.20 -20.34 -15.10
CA THR A 87 10.18 -19.44 -15.67
C THR A 87 8.80 -19.68 -15.04
N LEU A 88 8.40 -20.94 -14.86
CA LEU A 88 7.15 -21.31 -14.20
C LEU A 88 7.09 -20.82 -12.76
N ASN A 89 8.18 -20.91 -12.02
CA ASN A 89 8.25 -20.42 -10.64
C ASN A 89 8.13 -18.88 -10.58
N LEU A 90 8.83 -18.17 -11.46
CA LEU A 90 8.71 -16.72 -11.57
C LEU A 90 7.28 -16.29 -11.94
N TYR A 91 6.65 -17.01 -12.86
CA TYR A 91 5.25 -16.72 -13.24
C TYR A 91 4.28 -16.92 -12.07
N LYS A 92 4.45 -18.02 -11.31
CA LYS A 92 3.64 -18.27 -10.10
C LYS A 92 3.85 -17.20 -9.03
N GLU A 93 5.09 -16.78 -8.81
CA GLU A 93 5.41 -15.71 -7.86
C GLU A 93 4.79 -14.38 -8.27
N LYS A 94 4.89 -14.03 -9.57
CA LYS A 94 4.24 -12.84 -10.11
C LYS A 94 2.73 -12.86 -9.87
N GLN A 95 2.05 -13.97 -10.20
CA GLN A 95 0.61 -14.11 -9.97
C GLN A 95 0.24 -13.98 -8.49
N ARG A 96 1.05 -14.57 -7.59
CA ARG A 96 0.85 -14.44 -6.16
C ARG A 96 0.94 -12.98 -5.69
N LEU A 97 1.98 -12.27 -6.10
CA LEU A 97 2.17 -10.85 -5.76
C LEU A 97 1.04 -9.96 -6.32
N GLU A 98 0.58 -10.23 -7.53
CA GLU A 98 -0.59 -9.55 -8.11
C GLU A 98 -1.86 -9.81 -7.30
N ALA A 99 -2.11 -11.06 -6.91
CA ALA A 99 -3.27 -11.41 -6.07
C ALA A 99 -3.19 -10.77 -4.67
N GLU A 100 -2.02 -10.79 -4.03
CA GLU A 100 -1.77 -10.12 -2.73
C GLU A 100 -2.00 -8.61 -2.85
N SER A 101 -1.53 -7.97 -3.94
CA SER A 101 -1.76 -6.55 -4.22
C SER A 101 -3.25 -6.22 -4.39
N ILE A 102 -3.99 -7.04 -5.14
CA ILE A 102 -5.45 -6.87 -5.32
C ILE A 102 -6.17 -7.04 -3.98
N GLN A 103 -5.81 -8.07 -3.21
CA GLN A 103 -6.40 -8.31 -1.89
C GLN A 103 -6.12 -7.17 -0.92
N ALA A 104 -4.90 -6.63 -0.92
CA ALA A 104 -4.54 -5.47 -0.09
C ALA A 104 -5.35 -4.23 -0.48
N LYS A 105 -5.52 -3.96 -1.79
CA LYS A 105 -6.36 -2.87 -2.29
C LYS A 105 -7.83 -3.06 -1.88
N TYR A 106 -8.36 -4.29 -2.01
CA TYR A 106 -9.74 -4.61 -1.61
C TYR A 106 -9.95 -4.40 -0.11
N THR A 107 -9.02 -4.89 0.72
CA THR A 107 -9.09 -4.72 2.18
C THR A 107 -8.99 -3.24 2.59
N ALA A 108 -8.12 -2.48 1.94
CA ALA A 108 -8.02 -1.03 2.14
C ALA A 108 -9.34 -0.32 1.77
N LEU A 109 -9.93 -0.67 0.63
CA LEU A 109 -11.22 -0.14 0.17
C LEU A 109 -12.35 -0.47 1.16
N GLN A 110 -12.45 -1.72 1.59
CA GLN A 110 -13.46 -2.16 2.56
C GLN A 110 -13.31 -1.46 3.92
N SER A 111 -12.07 -1.22 4.36
CA SER A 111 -11.81 -0.51 5.62
C SER A 111 -12.22 0.96 5.58
N GLN A 112 -12.17 1.60 4.40
CA GLN A 112 -12.57 2.99 4.22
C GLN A 112 -14.07 3.22 4.31
N LEU A 113 -14.89 2.20 4.00
CA LEU A 113 -16.34 2.31 4.11
C LEU A 113 -16.85 2.31 5.56
N ASN A 114 -15.98 2.05 6.55
CA ASN A 114 -16.30 1.97 7.97
C ASN A 114 -17.67 1.28 8.21
N PRO A 115 -17.76 -0.07 8.10
CA PRO A 115 -19.04 -0.77 8.18
C PRO A 115 -19.82 -0.47 9.46
N HIS A 116 -19.10 -0.27 10.56
CA HIS A 116 -19.70 0.09 11.85
C HIS A 116 -20.39 1.47 11.79
N PHE A 117 -19.79 2.45 11.14
CA PHE A 117 -20.44 3.76 10.94
C PHE A 117 -21.69 3.63 10.08
N LEU A 118 -21.63 2.81 9.00
CA LEU A 118 -22.79 2.57 8.13
C LEU A 118 -23.96 1.94 8.90
N PHE A 119 -23.71 0.85 9.64
CA PHE A 119 -24.76 0.18 10.42
C PHE A 119 -25.36 1.10 11.48
N ASN A 120 -24.52 1.87 12.18
CA ASN A 120 -25.01 2.84 13.17
C ASN A 120 -25.84 3.95 12.52
N SER A 121 -25.43 4.44 11.35
CA SER A 121 -26.18 5.46 10.61
C SER A 121 -27.54 4.93 10.12
N LEU A 122 -27.59 3.68 9.62
CA LEU A 122 -28.85 3.06 9.22
C LEU A 122 -29.81 2.86 10.40
N ASN A 123 -29.30 2.45 11.57
CA ASN A 123 -30.11 2.30 12.78
C ASN A 123 -30.66 3.66 13.25
N THR A 124 -29.83 4.71 13.21
CA THR A 124 -30.30 6.08 13.51
C THR A 124 -31.38 6.53 12.52
N LEU A 125 -31.17 6.28 11.23
CA LEU A 125 -32.15 6.63 10.19
C LEU A 125 -33.50 5.94 10.41
N ILE A 126 -33.49 4.63 10.75
CA ILE A 126 -34.72 3.89 11.06
C ILE A 126 -35.47 4.53 12.22
N ALA A 127 -34.78 4.90 13.29
CA ALA A 127 -35.37 5.58 14.42
C ALA A 127 -35.97 6.96 14.06
N GLU A 128 -35.23 7.74 13.26
CA GLU A 128 -35.67 9.08 12.83
C GLU A 128 -36.86 9.04 11.86
N ILE A 129 -36.99 8.00 11.02
CA ILE A 129 -38.18 7.81 10.15
C ILE A 129 -39.47 7.76 10.96
N GLU A 130 -39.44 7.15 12.15
CA GLU A 130 -40.60 7.06 13.02
C GLU A 130 -40.81 8.32 13.86
N TYR A 131 -39.71 8.99 14.28
CA TYR A 131 -39.75 10.10 15.22
C TYR A 131 -39.86 11.46 14.54
N ASP A 132 -38.97 11.76 13.57
CA ASP A 132 -38.94 13.00 12.78
C ASP A 132 -38.57 12.71 11.31
N PRO A 133 -39.58 12.43 10.47
CA PRO A 133 -39.35 12.17 9.04
C PRO A 133 -38.60 13.27 8.28
N ALA A 134 -38.74 14.55 8.70
CA ALA A 134 -38.05 15.65 8.07
C ALA A 134 -36.54 15.60 8.35
N THR A 135 -36.18 15.29 9.59
CA THR A 135 -34.78 15.05 9.97
C THR A 135 -34.23 13.77 9.32
N ALA A 136 -35.04 12.70 9.17
CA ALA A 136 -34.65 11.49 8.46
C ALA A 136 -34.25 11.78 6.98
N VAL A 137 -34.98 12.65 6.29
CA VAL A 137 -34.64 13.07 4.92
C VAL A 137 -33.32 13.82 4.89
N LYS A 138 -33.10 14.80 5.77
CA LYS A 138 -31.81 15.54 5.87
C LYS A 138 -30.65 14.60 6.20
N PHE A 139 -30.88 13.68 7.16
CA PHE A 139 -29.89 12.66 7.54
C PHE A 139 -29.45 11.81 6.34
N THR A 140 -30.43 11.37 5.52
CA THR A 140 -30.14 10.57 4.32
C THR A 140 -29.35 11.36 3.28
N GLN A 141 -29.64 12.65 3.12
CA GLN A 141 -28.90 13.54 2.21
C GLN A 141 -27.44 13.66 2.66
N HIS A 142 -27.19 14.03 3.92
CA HIS A 142 -25.83 14.14 4.47
C HIS A 142 -25.07 12.80 4.47
N LEU A 143 -25.75 11.69 4.75
CA LEU A 143 -25.16 10.35 4.66
C LEU A 143 -24.71 10.06 3.22
N SER A 144 -25.53 10.40 2.23
CA SER A 144 -25.17 10.25 0.82
C SER A 144 -23.96 11.13 0.43
N GLU A 145 -23.90 12.38 0.93
CA GLU A 145 -22.75 13.28 0.71
C GLU A 145 -21.46 12.73 1.30
N VAL A 146 -21.52 12.25 2.55
CA VAL A 146 -20.38 11.63 3.23
C VAL A 146 -19.84 10.44 2.41
N TYR A 147 -20.70 9.50 2.01
CA TYR A 147 -20.25 8.36 1.21
C TYR A 147 -19.75 8.74 -0.18
N ARG A 148 -20.39 9.71 -0.83
CA ARG A 148 -19.94 10.23 -2.13
C ARG A 148 -18.56 10.85 -2.02
N TYR A 149 -18.30 11.62 -0.98
CA TYR A 149 -16.99 12.22 -0.74
C TYR A 149 -15.94 11.13 -0.51
N VAL A 150 -16.16 10.17 0.41
CA VAL A 150 -15.25 9.07 0.71
C VAL A 150 -14.89 8.29 -0.56
N LEU A 151 -15.88 7.97 -1.41
CA LEU A 151 -15.65 7.24 -2.65
C LEU A 151 -14.87 8.06 -3.69
N ARG A 152 -15.14 9.38 -3.78
CA ARG A 152 -14.47 10.27 -4.73
C ARG A 152 -13.00 10.49 -4.37
N GLN A 153 -12.69 10.59 -3.08
CA GLN A 153 -11.35 10.91 -2.60
C GLN A 153 -10.35 9.74 -2.59
N GLN A 154 -10.77 8.52 -2.99
CA GLN A 154 -9.91 7.33 -3.01
C GLN A 154 -8.66 7.47 -3.89
N GLN A 155 -8.69 8.33 -4.90
CA GLN A 155 -7.58 8.55 -5.84
C GLN A 155 -6.86 9.89 -5.61
N CYS A 156 -7.38 10.75 -4.73
CA CYS A 156 -6.82 12.06 -4.46
C CYS A 156 -5.76 11.97 -3.36
N GLN A 157 -4.61 12.60 -3.58
CA GLN A 157 -3.57 12.71 -2.57
C GLN A 157 -3.78 13.92 -1.66
N ILE A 158 -4.32 15.00 -2.23
CA ILE A 158 -4.59 16.27 -1.56
C ILE A 158 -5.93 16.84 -2.05
N VAL A 159 -6.60 17.59 -1.20
CA VAL A 159 -7.89 18.28 -1.45
C VAL A 159 -7.85 19.66 -0.83
N SER A 160 -8.77 20.56 -1.22
CA SER A 160 -8.89 21.87 -0.60
C SER A 160 -9.44 21.78 0.83
N LEU A 161 -9.03 22.70 1.70
CA LEU A 161 -9.59 22.82 3.04
C LEU A 161 -11.11 23.05 2.99
N LYS A 162 -11.59 23.77 1.99
CA LYS A 162 -13.01 24.00 1.78
C LYS A 162 -13.78 22.66 1.63
N GLU A 163 -13.30 21.76 0.76
CA GLU A 163 -13.94 20.45 0.56
C GLU A 163 -13.95 19.61 1.84
N GLU A 164 -12.88 19.63 2.63
CA GLU A 164 -12.81 18.93 3.92
C GLU A 164 -13.74 19.53 4.97
N LEU A 165 -13.93 20.87 4.96
CA LEU A 165 -14.85 21.54 5.86
C LEU A 165 -16.32 21.26 5.50
N ASP A 166 -16.68 21.30 4.22
CA ASP A 166 -18.02 20.96 3.73
C ASP A 166 -18.37 19.50 4.07
N PHE A 167 -17.40 18.61 3.90
CA PHE A 167 -17.53 17.23 4.29
C PHE A 167 -17.66 17.06 5.82
N LEU A 168 -16.86 17.80 6.61
CA LEU A 168 -16.91 17.77 8.07
C LEU A 168 -18.29 18.20 8.59
N ASP A 169 -18.94 19.19 7.96
CA ASP A 169 -20.30 19.61 8.33
C ASP A 169 -21.29 18.47 8.19
N SER A 170 -21.27 17.82 7.03
CA SER A 170 -22.15 16.67 6.79
C SER A 170 -21.86 15.54 7.78
N TYR A 171 -20.60 15.26 8.08
CA TYR A 171 -20.19 14.25 9.03
C TYR A 171 -20.63 14.56 10.48
N ILE A 172 -20.44 15.80 10.94
CA ILE A 172 -20.85 16.24 12.27
C ILE A 172 -22.37 16.26 12.41
N PHE A 173 -23.12 16.69 11.38
CA PHE A 173 -24.57 16.60 11.37
C PHE A 173 -25.10 15.18 11.64
N LEU A 174 -24.51 14.16 11.01
CA LEU A 174 -24.89 12.76 11.26
C LEU A 174 -24.66 12.34 12.72
N HIS A 175 -23.65 12.89 13.37
CA HIS A 175 -23.41 12.65 14.79
C HIS A 175 -24.35 13.44 15.70
N GLN A 176 -24.69 14.68 15.32
CA GLN A 176 -25.61 15.54 16.07
C GLN A 176 -27.03 14.98 16.13
N VAL A 177 -27.54 14.37 15.04
CA VAL A 177 -28.83 13.67 15.06
C VAL A 177 -28.89 12.60 16.14
N ARG A 178 -27.76 11.92 16.43
CA ARG A 178 -27.67 10.88 17.45
C ARG A 178 -27.35 11.42 18.86
N LEU A 179 -26.54 12.48 18.94
CA LEU A 179 -26.01 13.00 20.22
C LEU A 179 -26.75 14.28 20.68
N GLY A 180 -27.67 14.78 19.87
CA GLY A 180 -28.35 16.04 20.14
C GLY A 180 -27.40 17.24 20.20
N ASP A 181 -27.75 18.21 20.99
CA ASP A 181 -26.97 19.45 21.21
C ASP A 181 -25.66 19.22 22.02
N CYS A 182 -25.41 17.96 22.39
CA CYS A 182 -24.18 17.61 23.13
C CYS A 182 -22.90 17.67 22.29
N LEU A 183 -23.00 17.75 20.95
CA LEU A 183 -21.89 17.90 20.04
C LEU A 183 -22.04 19.16 19.19
N SER A 184 -21.04 20.05 19.26
CA SER A 184 -20.99 21.26 18.45
C SER A 184 -19.66 21.40 17.70
N LEU A 185 -19.71 22.14 16.58
CA LEU A 185 -18.56 22.48 15.76
C LEU A 185 -18.41 23.99 15.71
N GLU A 186 -17.27 24.50 16.13
CA GLU A 186 -16.91 25.92 16.05
C GLU A 186 -15.76 26.10 15.05
N ARG A 187 -15.83 27.16 14.25
CA ARG A 187 -14.80 27.49 13.25
C ARG A 187 -14.33 28.93 13.46
N ASP A 188 -13.02 29.10 13.48
CA ASP A 188 -12.36 30.40 13.50
C ASP A 188 -11.24 30.38 12.46
N LEU A 189 -11.65 30.53 11.20
CA LEU A 189 -10.79 30.42 10.02
C LEU A 189 -10.86 31.70 9.20
N PRO A 190 -9.74 32.35 8.93
CA PRO A 190 -9.70 33.48 8.00
C PRO A 190 -9.90 33.00 6.55
N ASP A 191 -10.54 33.84 5.70
CA ASP A 191 -10.91 33.49 4.34
C ASP A 191 -9.72 33.04 3.47
N ASN A 192 -8.54 33.59 3.72
CA ASN A 192 -7.34 33.28 2.95
C ASN A 192 -6.77 31.87 3.19
N VAL A 193 -7.32 31.10 4.12
CA VAL A 193 -6.82 29.73 4.44
C VAL A 193 -7.65 28.65 3.75
N ILE A 194 -8.84 28.97 3.31
CA ILE A 194 -9.84 28.01 2.78
C ILE A 194 -9.35 27.29 1.51
N ASP A 195 -8.54 27.97 0.70
CA ASP A 195 -7.99 27.41 -0.55
C ASP A 195 -6.73 26.56 -0.34
N HIS A 196 -6.18 26.52 0.88
CA HIS A 196 -5.04 25.66 1.18
C HIS A 196 -5.44 24.18 1.10
N GLN A 197 -4.44 23.33 0.94
CA GLN A 197 -4.65 21.92 0.70
C GLN A 197 -4.22 21.08 1.90
N LEU A 198 -4.84 19.90 2.03
CA LEU A 198 -4.50 18.88 3.02
C LEU A 198 -4.86 17.48 2.49
N PRO A 199 -4.34 16.42 3.09
CA PRO A 199 -4.74 15.06 2.72
C PRO A 199 -6.23 14.83 3.00
N PRO A 200 -6.99 14.18 2.10
CA PRO A 200 -8.42 13.92 2.31
C PRO A 200 -8.69 13.07 3.55
N LEU A 201 -9.89 13.25 4.12
CA LEU A 201 -10.38 12.57 5.33
C LEU A 201 -9.58 12.89 6.61
N THR A 202 -8.78 13.97 6.58
CA THR A 202 -8.00 14.41 7.75
C THR A 202 -8.90 14.94 8.84
N LEU A 203 -9.84 15.83 8.54
CA LEU A 203 -10.75 16.41 9.52
C LEU A 203 -11.72 15.37 10.07
N GLN A 204 -12.20 14.43 9.24
CA GLN A 204 -12.98 13.29 9.69
C GLN A 204 -12.24 12.47 10.74
N LEU A 205 -11.00 12.09 10.46
CA LEU A 205 -10.21 11.28 11.38
C LEU A 205 -10.04 11.97 12.73
N LEU A 206 -9.83 13.29 12.73
CA LEU A 206 -9.72 14.07 13.96
C LEU A 206 -11.05 14.17 14.70
N ALA A 207 -12.16 14.41 14.01
CA ALA A 207 -13.50 14.42 14.59
C ALA A 207 -13.92 13.03 15.12
N GLU A 208 -13.63 11.96 14.37
CA GLU A 208 -13.85 10.59 14.82
C GLU A 208 -13.08 10.28 16.11
N ASN A 209 -11.83 10.73 16.20
CA ASN A 209 -11.04 10.57 17.43
C ASN A 209 -11.70 11.26 18.64
N VAL A 210 -12.28 12.46 18.43
CA VAL A 210 -13.00 13.17 19.50
C VAL A 210 -14.20 12.34 19.97
N VAL A 211 -15.06 11.92 19.06
CA VAL A 211 -16.29 11.17 19.38
C VAL A 211 -16.00 9.80 20.00
N LYS A 212 -14.97 9.13 19.52
CA LYS A 212 -14.59 7.78 19.95
C LYS A 212 -13.94 7.77 21.33
N HIS A 213 -13.12 8.76 21.66
CA HIS A 213 -12.27 8.73 22.84
C HIS A 213 -12.77 9.57 24.00
N ASN A 214 -13.86 10.34 23.85
CA ASN A 214 -14.42 11.17 24.90
C ASN A 214 -15.85 10.79 25.24
N TYR A 215 -16.25 11.00 26.51
CA TYR A 215 -17.65 10.99 26.92
C TYR A 215 -18.33 12.23 26.36
N ILE A 216 -19.49 12.02 25.70
CA ILE A 216 -20.33 13.06 25.11
C ILE A 216 -21.77 12.72 25.49
N ASP A 217 -22.35 13.53 26.37
CA ASP A 217 -23.72 13.42 26.86
C ASP A 217 -24.19 14.79 27.40
N ASP A 218 -25.42 14.91 27.87
CA ASP A 218 -26.01 16.15 28.37
C ASP A 218 -25.20 16.80 29.52
N PHE A 219 -24.52 16.01 30.32
CA PHE A 219 -23.64 16.48 31.40
C PHE A 219 -22.23 16.83 30.89
N ASN A 220 -21.88 16.33 29.72
CA ASN A 220 -20.56 16.45 29.12
C ASN A 220 -20.66 16.88 27.65
N PRO A 221 -21.17 18.08 27.35
CA PRO A 221 -21.21 18.60 26.01
C PRO A 221 -19.79 18.78 25.45
N MET A 222 -19.64 18.52 24.18
CA MET A 222 -18.35 18.51 23.48
C MET A 222 -18.36 19.50 22.31
N THR A 223 -17.40 20.41 22.32
CA THR A 223 -17.16 21.32 21.20
C THR A 223 -15.88 20.93 20.48
N ILE A 224 -16.00 20.69 19.18
CA ILE A 224 -14.85 20.55 18.30
C ILE A 224 -14.56 21.93 17.72
N ARG A 225 -13.34 22.42 17.95
CA ARG A 225 -12.91 23.73 17.42
C ARG A 225 -11.90 23.54 16.31
N VAL A 226 -12.17 24.14 15.15
CA VAL A 226 -11.28 24.19 13.99
C VAL A 226 -10.84 25.62 13.79
N TYR A 227 -9.56 25.87 13.96
CA TYR A 227 -9.00 27.23 13.91
C TYR A 227 -7.58 27.22 13.37
N THR A 228 -7.06 28.41 13.03
CA THR A 228 -5.64 28.57 12.68
C THR A 228 -4.93 29.39 13.75
N GLU A 229 -3.66 29.07 14.01
CA GLU A 229 -2.81 29.92 14.85
C GLU A 229 -2.39 31.21 14.11
N ARG A 230 -2.12 32.30 14.84
CA ARG A 230 -1.60 33.56 14.24
C ARG A 230 -0.27 33.30 13.51
N ASN A 231 -0.17 33.58 12.25
CA ASN A 231 0.90 33.21 11.29
C ASN A 231 0.76 31.79 10.71
N SER A 232 -0.43 31.28 10.59
CA SER A 232 -0.75 29.88 10.60
C SER A 232 -0.48 29.16 9.31
N ARG A 233 0.63 28.50 9.33
CA ARG A 233 0.89 27.36 8.46
C ARG A 233 0.20 26.08 8.97
N TYR A 234 -0.50 26.17 10.12
CA TYR A 234 -1.10 25.00 10.77
C TYR A 234 -2.59 25.23 11.00
N LEU A 235 -3.39 24.26 10.58
CA LEU A 235 -4.77 24.11 10.99
C LEU A 235 -4.82 23.32 12.30
N CYS A 236 -5.51 23.87 13.30
CA CYS A 236 -5.64 23.28 14.62
C CYS A 236 -7.05 22.72 14.81
N VAL A 237 -7.14 21.48 15.23
CA VAL A 237 -8.39 20.86 15.66
C VAL A 237 -8.27 20.55 17.13
N SER A 238 -9.15 21.11 17.95
CA SER A 238 -9.10 20.95 19.40
C SER A 238 -10.45 20.55 19.98
N ASN A 239 -10.40 19.87 21.13
CA ASN A 239 -11.57 19.51 21.91
C ASN A 239 -11.24 19.48 23.41
N THR A 240 -12.25 19.60 24.26
CA THR A 240 -12.14 19.33 25.68
C THR A 240 -11.82 17.84 25.90
N LEU A 241 -10.91 17.55 26.82
CA LEU A 241 -10.49 16.18 27.12
C LEU A 241 -11.41 15.56 28.20
N ARG A 242 -12.15 14.54 27.82
CA ARG A 242 -13.05 13.74 28.71
C ARG A 242 -12.90 12.25 28.41
N PRO A 243 -11.76 11.63 28.74
CA PRO A 243 -11.38 10.34 28.18
C PRO A 243 -12.29 9.21 28.64
N LYS A 244 -12.79 8.42 27.67
CA LYS A 244 -13.40 7.10 27.90
C LYS A 244 -12.30 6.08 28.18
N LYS A 245 -12.61 5.11 29.07
CA LYS A 245 -11.80 3.87 29.16
C LYS A 245 -12.08 3.01 27.93
N VAL A 246 -11.32 3.22 26.86
CA VAL A 246 -11.41 2.40 25.64
C VAL A 246 -10.39 1.29 25.75
N SER A 247 -10.85 0.03 25.76
CA SER A 247 -10.01 -1.17 25.91
C SER A 247 -9.00 -1.39 24.76
N ASN A 248 -9.16 -0.72 23.62
CA ASN A 248 -8.32 -0.86 22.44
C ASN A 248 -8.04 0.49 21.74
N ALA A 249 -7.46 1.46 22.47
CA ALA A 249 -6.94 2.68 21.84
C ALA A 249 -5.68 2.33 21.05
N SER A 250 -5.82 1.95 19.77
CA SER A 250 -4.69 1.47 18.95
C SER A 250 -3.68 2.58 18.60
N GLY A 251 -4.03 3.86 18.79
CA GLY A 251 -3.17 5.01 18.40
C GLY A 251 -2.81 5.07 16.89
N LYS A 252 -3.31 4.11 16.11
CA LYS A 252 -2.94 3.94 14.70
C LYS A 252 -3.41 5.09 13.82
N GLY A 253 -4.55 5.71 14.13
CA GLY A 253 -5.12 6.77 13.29
C GLY A 253 -4.20 7.99 13.16
N LEU A 254 -3.78 8.56 14.28
CA LEU A 254 -2.88 9.72 14.27
C LEU A 254 -1.47 9.37 13.76
N LYS A 255 -0.99 8.16 14.03
CA LYS A 255 0.28 7.68 13.48
C LYS A 255 0.21 7.59 11.94
N ASN A 256 -0.84 7.01 11.39
CA ASN A 256 -1.04 6.93 9.93
C ASN A 256 -1.16 8.32 9.31
N LEU A 257 -1.81 9.26 9.99
CA LEU A 257 -1.91 10.66 9.55
C LEU A 257 -0.53 11.32 9.52
N SER A 258 0.28 11.16 10.57
CA SER A 258 1.66 11.65 10.63
C SER A 258 2.52 11.09 9.50
N GLU A 259 2.50 9.77 9.29
CA GLU A 259 3.22 9.11 8.19
C GLU A 259 2.79 9.66 6.83
N ARG A 260 1.49 9.94 6.65
CA ARG A 260 0.95 10.50 5.41
C ARG A 260 1.47 11.93 5.15
N TYR A 261 1.51 12.79 6.18
CA TYR A 261 2.08 14.13 6.07
C TYR A 261 3.58 14.11 5.80
N GLN A 262 4.32 13.21 6.44
CA GLN A 262 5.75 13.00 6.16
C GLN A 262 6.01 12.62 4.70
N LEU A 263 5.17 11.77 4.11
CA LEU A 263 5.31 11.37 2.71
C LEU A 263 4.97 12.49 1.72
N LEU A 264 3.95 13.33 2.03
CA LEU A 264 3.44 14.34 1.11
C LEU A 264 4.24 15.64 1.15
N CYS A 265 4.53 16.16 2.35
CA CYS A 265 5.15 17.47 2.51
C CYS A 265 6.40 17.48 3.40
N LYS A 266 6.87 16.30 3.87
CA LYS A 266 8.02 16.14 4.78
C LYS A 266 7.88 16.92 6.10
N GLN A 267 6.65 17.19 6.50
CA GLN A 267 6.31 17.83 7.77
C GLN A 267 5.56 16.83 8.65
N ASP A 268 5.52 17.09 9.96
CA ASP A 268 4.82 16.25 10.91
C ASP A 268 3.65 16.97 11.53
N ILE A 269 2.65 16.22 11.98
CA ILE A 269 1.55 16.75 12.78
C ILE A 269 2.07 17.01 14.21
N GLN A 270 1.53 18.03 14.85
CA GLN A 270 1.86 18.34 16.24
C GLN A 270 0.68 17.97 17.13
N ILE A 271 0.93 17.21 18.18
CA ILE A 271 -0.09 16.79 19.14
C ILE A 271 0.24 17.46 20.47
N ARG A 272 -0.70 18.28 20.97
CA ARG A 272 -0.63 18.91 22.28
C ARG A 272 -1.76 18.38 23.16
N LYS A 273 -1.42 17.90 24.33
CA LYS A 273 -2.37 17.40 25.31
C LYS A 273 -2.05 18.02 26.66
N ASN A 274 -3.03 18.65 27.28
CA ASN A 274 -3.00 19.07 28.66
C ASN A 274 -4.16 18.42 29.42
N ASP A 275 -4.35 18.78 30.71
CA ASP A 275 -5.37 18.16 31.55
C ASP A 275 -6.82 18.42 31.10
N HIS A 276 -7.04 19.45 30.27
CA HIS A 276 -8.39 19.89 29.88
C HIS A 276 -8.64 19.87 28.39
N GLN A 277 -7.60 19.84 27.57
CA GLN A 277 -7.72 20.02 26.13
C GLN A 277 -6.78 19.09 25.36
N PHE A 278 -7.27 18.57 24.25
CA PHE A 278 -6.49 17.86 23.25
C PHE A 278 -6.50 18.66 21.96
N THR A 279 -5.35 18.92 21.39
CA THR A 279 -5.20 19.69 20.15
C THR A 279 -4.25 18.97 19.20
N VAL A 280 -4.67 18.83 17.95
CA VAL A 280 -3.84 18.36 16.85
C VAL A 280 -3.66 19.52 15.87
N SER A 281 -2.43 19.90 15.63
CA SER A 281 -2.06 20.91 14.63
C SER A 281 -1.49 20.21 13.40
N ILE A 282 -2.11 20.42 12.25
CA ILE A 282 -1.76 19.82 10.97
C ILE A 282 -1.22 20.88 10.02
N PRO A 283 -0.11 20.64 9.31
CA PRO A 283 0.42 21.60 8.36
C PRO A 283 -0.52 21.75 7.16
N LEU A 284 -0.80 22.99 6.75
CA LEU A 284 -1.48 23.29 5.52
C LEU A 284 -0.48 23.28 4.36
N ILE A 285 -0.88 22.67 3.24
CA ILE A 285 -0.05 22.56 2.04
C ILE A 285 -0.39 23.77 1.16
N TYR A 286 0.63 24.53 0.80
CA TYR A 286 0.57 25.64 -0.12
C TYR A 286 0.89 25.13 -1.52
N GLU A 287 0.22 25.64 -2.54
CA GLU A 287 0.62 25.42 -3.94
C GLU A 287 1.98 26.02 -4.24
#